data_df36bdae0d8c40dcbd615317f9562b02
#
_entry.id   df36bdae0d8c40dcbd615317f9562b02
#
_cell.length_a   1.000
_cell.length_b   1.000
_cell.length_c   1.000
_cell.angle_alpha   90.00
_cell.angle_beta   90.00
_cell.angle_gamma   90.00
#
_symmetry.space_group_name_H-M   'P 1'
#
loop_
_entity.id
_entity.type
_entity.pdbx_description
1 polymer ?
#
loop_
_entity_poly.entity_id
_entity_poly.type
_entity_poly.pdbx_seq_one_letter_code
_entity_poly.pdbx_strand_id
1 'polypeptide(L)'
;MQCGFCIPGMVMCTKALLDKNPDPTEAEMRYALRNNYCRCTGYVKIIAAIKLAAQIKRTGVIPEPSNDDWKIGSRVQRLDAEEKVLGTGKYPDDYYMEGML
;
A
#
# COMPACT_ATOMS: atom_id res chain seq x y z
N MET A 1 4.94 4.69 0.44
CA MET A 1 3.69 5.20 1.03
C MET A 1 3.93 6.59 1.55
N GLN A 2 3.01 7.54 1.31
CA GLN A 2 3.13 8.90 1.82
C GLN A 2 1.87 9.27 2.62
N CYS A 3 0.86 9.96 2.06
CA CYS A 3 -0.31 10.33 2.85
C CYS A 3 -1.21 9.14 3.24
N GLY A 4 -1.25 8.09 2.46
CA GLY A 4 -2.05 6.89 2.74
C GLY A 4 -3.50 6.94 2.23
N PHE A 5 -3.99 8.08 1.78
CA PHE A 5 -5.40 8.26 1.41
C PHE A 5 -5.89 7.31 0.31
N CYS A 6 -5.07 7.01 -0.69
CA CYS A 6 -5.44 6.10 -1.78
C CYS A 6 -5.29 4.61 -1.41
N ILE A 7 -4.66 4.26 -0.29
CA ILE A 7 -4.28 2.89 0.04
C ILE A 7 -5.47 1.93 0.11
N PRO A 8 -6.60 2.24 0.78
CA PRO A 8 -7.72 1.30 0.83
C PRO A 8 -8.21 0.88 -0.56
N GLY A 9 -8.38 1.84 -1.47
CA GLY A 9 -8.76 1.55 -2.85
C GLY A 9 -7.72 0.72 -3.61
N MET A 10 -6.42 1.05 -3.45
CA MET A 10 -5.32 0.29 -4.07
C MET A 10 -5.27 -1.15 -3.58
N VAL A 11 -5.45 -1.38 -2.27
CA VAL A 11 -5.47 -2.72 -1.67
C VAL A 11 -6.64 -3.53 -2.20
N MET A 12 -7.85 -2.96 -2.23
CA MET A 12 -9.06 -3.65 -2.72
C MET A 12 -8.95 -4.01 -4.20
N CYS A 13 -8.46 -3.09 -5.04
CA CYS A 13 -8.26 -3.37 -6.47
C CYS A 13 -7.18 -4.44 -6.69
N THR A 14 -6.09 -4.38 -5.91
CA THR A 14 -5.03 -5.40 -5.96
C THR A 14 -5.55 -6.77 -5.55
N LYS A 15 -6.30 -6.85 -4.45
CA LYS A 15 -6.94 -8.09 -4.02
C LYS A 15 -7.83 -8.67 -5.11
N ALA A 16 -8.72 -7.87 -5.67
CA ALA A 16 -9.63 -8.30 -6.73
C ALA A 16 -8.89 -8.77 -7.99
N LEU A 17 -7.76 -8.13 -8.33
CA LEU A 17 -6.90 -8.56 -9.43
C LEU A 17 -6.26 -9.91 -9.14
N LEU A 18 -5.60 -10.05 -7.97
CA LEU A 18 -4.84 -11.25 -7.60
C LEU A 18 -5.73 -12.47 -7.30
N ASP A 19 -7.01 -12.25 -6.98
CA ASP A 19 -7.98 -13.35 -6.85
C ASP A 19 -8.39 -13.93 -8.21
N LYS A 20 -8.35 -13.11 -9.26
CA LYS A 20 -8.67 -13.54 -10.65
C LYS A 20 -7.43 -14.04 -11.38
N ASN A 21 -6.31 -13.36 -11.22
CA ASN A 21 -5.05 -13.68 -11.88
C ASN A 21 -3.90 -13.60 -10.85
N PRO A 22 -3.35 -14.73 -10.38
CA PRO A 22 -2.29 -14.75 -9.39
C PRO A 22 -0.92 -14.31 -9.93
N ASP A 23 -0.77 -14.15 -11.25
CA ASP A 23 0.46 -13.71 -11.91
C ASP A 23 0.18 -12.64 -12.97
N PRO A 24 -0.31 -11.44 -12.56
CA PRO A 24 -0.68 -10.41 -13.50
C PRO A 24 0.56 -9.75 -14.13
N THR A 25 0.43 -9.40 -15.40
CA THR A 25 1.38 -8.53 -16.09
C THR A 25 1.31 -7.11 -15.56
N GLU A 26 2.34 -6.31 -15.78
CA GLU A 26 2.33 -4.91 -15.36
C GLU A 26 1.21 -4.11 -16.04
N ALA A 27 0.87 -4.42 -17.27
CA ALA A 27 -0.26 -3.79 -17.98
C ALA A 27 -1.60 -4.09 -17.29
N GLU A 28 -1.83 -5.31 -16.84
CA GLU A 28 -3.02 -5.69 -16.08
C GLU A 28 -3.07 -5.00 -14.71
N MET A 29 -1.92 -4.88 -14.02
CA MET A 29 -1.82 -4.15 -12.76
C MET A 29 -2.21 -2.66 -12.95
N ARG A 30 -1.65 -2.01 -13.97
CA ARG A 30 -1.97 -0.61 -14.31
C ARG A 30 -3.45 -0.46 -14.70
N TYR A 31 -3.98 -1.39 -15.46
CA TYR A 31 -5.40 -1.38 -15.82
C TYR A 31 -6.32 -1.54 -14.61
N ALA A 32 -6.00 -2.45 -13.68
CA ALA A 32 -6.76 -2.63 -12.45
C ALA A 32 -6.78 -1.37 -11.58
N LEU A 33 -5.69 -0.60 -11.58
CA LEU A 33 -5.57 0.64 -10.80
C LEU A 33 -6.09 1.89 -11.51
N ARG A 34 -6.58 1.80 -12.75
CA ARG A 34 -6.92 2.97 -13.59
C ARG A 34 -7.90 3.97 -12.96
N ASN A 35 -8.74 3.52 -12.04
CA ASN A 35 -9.73 4.34 -11.34
C ASN A 35 -9.26 4.77 -9.93
N ASN A 36 -8.05 4.39 -9.53
CA ASN A 36 -7.47 4.74 -8.23
C ASN A 36 -6.33 5.72 -8.42
N TYR A 37 -6.60 6.97 -8.07
CA TYR A 37 -5.62 8.03 -8.26
C TYR A 37 -4.74 8.22 -7.02
N CYS A 38 -3.42 8.18 -7.23
CA CYS A 38 -2.44 8.54 -6.23
C CYS A 38 -1.63 9.76 -6.66
N ARG A 39 -1.71 10.86 -5.93
CA ARG A 39 -0.97 12.09 -6.21
C ARG A 39 0.48 12.06 -5.74
N CYS A 40 0.82 11.15 -4.83
CA CYS A 40 2.06 11.21 -4.06
C CYS A 40 3.21 10.38 -4.61
N THR A 41 2.93 9.16 -5.15
CA THR A 41 3.96 8.11 -5.28
C THR A 41 4.51 7.91 -6.70
N GLY A 42 3.84 8.41 -7.73
CA GLY A 42 4.18 8.10 -9.13
C GLY A 42 3.99 6.64 -9.53
N TYR A 43 3.28 5.83 -8.71
CA TYR A 43 2.89 4.44 -8.96
C TYR A 43 4.02 3.39 -8.97
N VAL A 44 5.29 3.74 -9.09
CA VAL A 44 6.41 2.77 -9.19
C VAL A 44 6.42 1.81 -7.99
N LYS A 45 6.36 2.36 -6.77
CA LYS A 45 6.34 1.55 -5.54
C LYS A 45 5.03 0.77 -5.38
N ILE A 46 3.91 1.27 -5.89
CA ILE A 46 2.63 0.57 -5.87
C ILE A 46 2.69 -0.67 -6.75
N ILE A 47 3.17 -0.54 -7.99
CA ILE A 47 3.35 -1.68 -8.89
C ILE A 47 4.33 -2.71 -8.31
N ALA A 48 5.44 -2.26 -7.73
CA ALA A 48 6.38 -3.15 -7.05
C ALA A 48 5.73 -3.92 -5.89
N ALA A 49 4.88 -3.25 -5.10
CA ALA A 49 4.14 -3.89 -4.02
C ALA A 49 3.13 -4.93 -4.52
N ILE A 50 2.45 -4.68 -5.64
CA ILE A 50 1.55 -5.66 -6.27
C ILE A 50 2.32 -6.89 -6.75
N LYS A 51 3.48 -6.70 -7.40
CA LYS A 51 4.36 -7.80 -7.82
C LYS A 51 4.81 -8.64 -6.62
N LEU A 52 5.21 -7.98 -5.53
CA LEU A 52 5.59 -8.68 -4.29
C LEU A 52 4.41 -9.44 -3.68
N ALA A 53 3.22 -8.83 -3.60
CA ALA A 53 2.01 -9.49 -3.10
C ALA A 53 1.63 -10.72 -3.96
N ALA A 54 1.73 -10.61 -5.27
CA ALA A 54 1.53 -11.74 -6.19
C ALA A 54 2.54 -12.87 -5.93
N GLN A 55 3.82 -12.54 -5.74
CA GLN A 55 4.86 -13.50 -5.39
C GLN A 55 4.56 -14.19 -4.05
N ILE A 56 4.25 -13.43 -3.00
CA ILE A 56 3.92 -13.97 -1.68
C ILE A 56 2.70 -14.91 -1.78
N LYS A 57 1.66 -14.50 -2.51
CA LYS A 57 0.45 -15.33 -2.70
C LYS A 57 0.76 -16.66 -3.40
N ARG A 58 1.71 -16.70 -4.32
CA ARG A 58 2.12 -17.93 -5.02
C ARG A 58 3.07 -18.81 -4.20
N THR A 59 4.00 -18.21 -3.47
CA THR A 59 5.08 -18.95 -2.77
C THR A 59 4.80 -19.20 -1.30
N GLY A 60 3.91 -18.42 -0.68
CA GLY A 60 3.69 -18.42 0.77
C GLY A 60 4.85 -17.81 1.59
N VAL A 61 5.90 -17.32 0.92
CA VAL A 61 7.09 -16.77 1.59
C VAL A 61 6.96 -15.25 1.72
N ILE A 62 6.92 -14.78 2.96
CA ILE A 62 6.96 -13.35 3.28
C ILE A 62 8.43 -12.97 3.46
N PRO A 63 8.97 -12.02 2.66
CA PRO A 63 10.35 -11.57 2.84
C PRO A 63 10.55 -10.92 4.20
N GLU A 64 11.67 -11.23 4.85
CA GLU A 64 12.06 -10.53 6.07
C GLU A 64 12.22 -9.03 5.82
N PRO A 65 11.79 -8.18 6.75
CA PRO A 65 12.07 -6.75 6.69
C PRO A 65 13.58 -6.53 6.63
N SER A 66 14.03 -5.62 5.78
CA SER A 66 15.45 -5.26 5.78
C SER A 66 15.81 -4.63 7.13
N ASN A 67 16.71 -5.29 7.88
CA ASN A 67 17.30 -4.73 9.11
C ASN A 67 18.41 -3.72 8.73
N ASP A 68 18.00 -2.64 8.07
CA ASP A 68 18.94 -1.55 7.81
C ASP A 68 19.19 -0.75 9.10
N ASP A 69 20.45 -0.50 9.41
CA ASP A 69 20.81 0.44 10.47
C ASP A 69 20.11 1.80 10.21
N TRP A 70 19.63 2.43 11.28
CA TRP A 70 18.95 3.73 11.21
C TRP A 70 19.92 4.84 10.81
N LYS A 71 20.24 4.93 9.53
CA LYS A 71 21.15 5.93 8.94
C LYS A 71 20.56 6.53 7.67
N ILE A 72 21.12 7.63 7.20
CA ILE A 72 20.69 8.27 5.94
C ILE A 72 20.80 7.26 4.79
N GLY A 73 19.69 7.11 4.03
CA GLY A 73 19.59 6.15 2.94
C GLY A 73 19.02 4.78 3.31
N SER A 74 18.84 4.48 4.59
CA SER A 74 18.19 3.24 5.04
C SER A 74 16.73 3.16 4.60
N ARG A 75 16.25 1.94 4.34
CA ARG A 75 14.83 1.66 4.07
C ARG A 75 14.08 1.43 5.37
N VAL A 76 13.90 2.49 6.13
CA VAL A 76 13.16 2.44 7.38
C VAL A 76 11.66 2.33 7.11
N GLN A 77 10.99 1.41 7.81
CA GLN A 77 9.54 1.28 7.74
C GLN A 77 8.89 2.54 8.34
N ARG A 78 7.89 3.08 7.65
CA ARG A 78 7.11 4.19 8.17
C ARG A 78 6.30 3.76 9.39
N LEU A 79 6.36 4.52 10.48
CA LEU A 79 5.74 4.16 11.76
C LEU A 79 4.23 3.96 11.69
N ASP A 80 3.53 4.79 10.92
CA ASP A 80 2.07 4.75 10.74
C ASP A 80 1.63 3.94 9.49
N ALA A 81 2.52 3.12 8.93
CA ALA A 81 2.25 2.40 7.69
C ALA A 81 1.17 1.33 7.86
N GLU A 82 1.22 0.58 8.94
CA GLU A 82 0.31 -0.51 9.24
C GLU A 82 -1.12 0.00 9.44
N GLU A 83 -1.29 1.00 10.28
CA GLU A 83 -2.60 1.61 10.54
C GLU A 83 -3.26 2.13 9.24
N LYS A 84 -2.47 2.73 8.35
CA LYS A 84 -2.97 3.21 7.05
C LYS A 84 -3.38 2.09 6.09
N VAL A 85 -2.66 0.97 6.11
CA VAL A 85 -2.99 -0.20 5.28
C VAL A 85 -4.23 -0.91 5.81
N LEU A 86 -4.36 -1.02 7.14
CA LEU A 86 -5.50 -1.66 7.79
C LEU A 86 -6.75 -0.76 7.82
N GLY A 87 -6.62 0.52 7.52
CA GLY A 87 -7.73 1.49 7.58
C GLY A 87 -8.08 1.93 8.99
N THR A 88 -7.19 1.72 9.96
CA THR A 88 -7.36 2.15 11.36
C THR A 88 -6.66 3.46 11.67
N GLY A 89 -5.84 3.96 10.74
CA GLY A 89 -5.15 5.24 10.87
C GLY A 89 -6.13 6.41 10.92
N LYS A 90 -5.92 7.30 11.88
CA LYS A 90 -6.76 8.48 12.07
C LYS A 90 -6.18 9.69 11.35
N TYR A 91 -7.06 10.45 10.73
CA TYR A 91 -6.78 11.74 10.11
C TYR A 91 -7.41 12.88 10.93
N PRO A 92 -7.02 14.13 10.71
CA PRO A 92 -7.60 15.27 11.47
C PRO A 92 -9.13 15.28 11.53
N ASP A 93 -9.80 14.90 10.44
CA ASP A 93 -11.25 14.86 10.34
C ASP A 93 -11.91 13.73 11.15
N ASP A 94 -11.11 12.78 11.67
CA ASP A 94 -11.60 11.68 12.51
C ASP A 94 -11.62 12.02 14.01
N TYR A 95 -11.13 13.21 14.37
CA TYR A 95 -11.08 13.64 15.76
C TYR A 95 -12.23 14.59 16.07
N TYR A 96 -13.08 14.16 16.99
CA TYR A 96 -14.19 14.95 17.50
C TYR A 96 -14.01 15.24 19.00
N MET A 97 -14.19 16.48 19.39
CA MET A 97 -14.16 16.92 20.78
C MET A 97 -15.47 17.63 21.11
N GLU A 98 -15.96 17.48 22.34
CA GLU A 98 -17.15 18.17 22.79
C GLU A 98 -16.94 19.70 22.70
N GLY A 99 -17.89 20.41 22.07
CA GLY A 99 -17.78 21.86 21.84
C GLY A 99 -16.91 22.28 20.66
N MET A 100 -16.45 21.34 19.83
CA MET A 100 -15.71 21.62 18.58
C MET A 100 -16.61 22.37 17.59
N LEU A 101 -16.07 23.43 16.96
CA LEU A 101 -16.75 24.23 15.92
C LEU A 101 -16.59 23.62 14.56
#